data_134fe1d0e2770d828664fbc919c5faa4
#
_entry.id   134fe1d0e2770d828664fbc919c5faa4
#
_cell.length_a   1.000
_cell.length_b   1.000
_cell.length_c   1.000
_cell.angle_alpha   90.00
_cell.angle_beta   90.00
_cell.angle_gamma   90.00
#
_symmetry.space_group_name_H-M   'P 1'
#
loop_
_entity.id
_entity.type
_entity.pdbx_description
1 polymer ?
#
loop_
_entity_poly.entity_id
_entity_poly.type
_entity_poly.pdbx_seq_one_letter_code
_entity_poly.pdbx_strand_id
1 'polypeptide(L)' 'MNHKEFKRVRESLGMDRRELAELLCLSGYDSVMNIETGFRKPNKLAIRVLRYLESLPKTKAQNLIEELKRHEPK' A
#
# COMPACT_ATOMS: atom_id res chain seq x y z
N MET A 1 -3.39 11.26 -5.19
CA MET A 1 -2.83 10.98 -3.84
C MET A 1 -1.43 11.54 -3.77
N ASN A 2 -1.18 12.46 -2.83
CA ASN A 2 0.16 13.01 -2.65
C ASN A 2 0.98 12.11 -1.71
N HIS A 3 2.27 12.44 -1.54
CA HIS A 3 3.18 11.59 -0.77
C HIS A 3 2.80 11.51 0.72
N LYS A 4 2.28 12.57 1.29
CA LYS A 4 1.86 12.58 2.70
C LYS A 4 0.62 11.70 2.91
N GLU A 5 -0.31 11.78 1.98
CA GLU A 5 -1.52 10.97 2.01
C GLU A 5 -1.21 9.48 1.84
N PHE A 6 -0.28 9.16 0.95
CA PHE A 6 0.18 7.79 0.73
C PHE A 6 0.71 7.18 2.04
N LYS A 7 1.56 7.91 2.74
CA LYS A 7 2.11 7.46 4.04
C LYS A 7 1.00 7.30 5.08
N ARG A 8 0.09 8.28 5.16
CA ARG A 8 -1.03 8.25 6.10
C ARG A 8 -1.89 7.01 5.89
N VAL A 9 -2.24 6.71 4.64
CA VAL A 9 -3.07 5.55 4.32
C VAL A 9 -2.36 4.26 4.69
N ARG A 10 -1.07 4.13 4.37
CA ARG A 10 -0.29 2.95 4.76
C ARG A 10 -0.35 2.74 6.28
N GLU A 11 -0.09 3.80 7.03
CA GLU A 11 -0.10 3.72 8.50
C GLU A 11 -1.48 3.37 9.04
N SER A 12 -2.54 3.95 8.46
CA SER A 12 -3.91 3.65 8.89
C SER A 12 -4.31 2.20 8.63
N LEU A 13 -3.71 1.58 7.61
CA LEU A 13 -3.95 0.17 7.30
C LEU A 13 -3.07 -0.78 8.11
N GLY A 14 -2.20 -0.23 8.95
CA GLY A 14 -1.35 -1.03 9.85
C GLY A 14 -0.21 -1.76 9.16
N MET A 15 0.20 -1.30 7.98
CA MET A 15 1.30 -1.91 7.25
C MET A 15 2.60 -1.13 7.41
N ASP A 16 3.72 -1.85 7.51
CA ASP A 16 5.01 -1.20 7.38
C ASP A 16 5.36 -1.05 5.89
N ARG A 17 6.48 -0.38 5.60
CA ARG A 17 6.87 -0.10 4.21
C ARG A 17 7.16 -1.37 3.43
N ARG A 18 7.75 -2.37 4.07
CA ARG A 18 8.07 -3.64 3.41
C ARG A 18 6.80 -4.39 3.05
N GLU A 19 5.85 -4.46 3.96
CA GLU A 19 4.57 -5.11 3.71
C GLU A 19 3.83 -4.46 2.56
N LEU A 20 3.81 -3.13 2.52
CA LEU A 20 3.15 -2.42 1.42
C LEU A 20 3.87 -2.67 0.09
N ALA A 21 5.20 -2.69 0.09
CA ALA A 21 5.96 -3.00 -1.12
C ALA A 21 5.61 -4.39 -1.65
N GLU A 22 5.51 -5.38 -0.76
CA GLU A 22 5.13 -6.73 -1.15
C GLU A 22 3.70 -6.76 -1.71
N LEU A 23 2.76 -6.11 -1.04
CA LEU A 23 1.36 -6.08 -1.48
C LEU A 23 1.22 -5.46 -2.87
N LEU A 24 1.93 -4.39 -3.14
CA LEU A 24 1.85 -3.67 -4.40
C LEU A 24 2.84 -4.19 -5.46
N CYS A 25 3.57 -5.26 -5.15
CA CYS A 25 4.56 -5.85 -6.05
C CYS A 25 5.64 -4.85 -6.48
N LEU A 26 6.05 -4.00 -5.55
CA LEU A 26 7.14 -3.06 -5.76
C LEU A 26 8.47 -3.73 -5.42
N SER A 27 9.58 -3.13 -5.85
CA SER A 27 10.90 -3.74 -5.71
C SER A 27 11.37 -3.88 -4.25
N GLY A 28 10.80 -3.12 -3.31
CA GLY A 28 11.11 -3.27 -1.90
C GLY A 28 10.87 -2.01 -1.09
N TYR A 29 11.41 -2.01 0.13
CA TYR A 29 11.28 -0.92 1.09
C TYR A 29 11.59 0.46 0.49
N ASP A 30 12.66 0.56 -0.29
CA ASP A 30 13.10 1.83 -0.87
C ASP A 30 12.08 2.41 -1.86
N SER A 31 11.35 1.55 -2.56
CA SER A 31 10.30 2.00 -3.49
C SER A 31 9.20 2.74 -2.75
N VAL A 32 8.77 2.22 -1.62
CA VAL A 32 7.75 2.87 -0.78
C VAL A 32 8.32 4.14 -0.16
N MET A 33 9.54 4.09 0.35
CA MET A 33 10.17 5.26 0.93
C MET A 33 10.27 6.40 -0.07
N ASN A 34 10.66 6.12 -1.31
CA ASN A 34 10.77 7.12 -2.36
C ASN A 34 9.42 7.78 -2.68
N ILE A 35 8.33 7.02 -2.59
CA ILE A 35 7.00 7.60 -2.77
C ILE A 35 6.65 8.50 -1.56
N GLU A 36 6.93 8.05 -0.37
CA GLU A 36 6.57 8.78 0.86
C GLU A 36 7.39 10.05 1.07
N THR A 37 8.58 10.12 0.49
CA THR A 37 9.40 11.33 0.54
C THR A 37 9.12 12.29 -0.62
N GLY A 38 8.26 11.90 -1.54
CA GLY A 38 7.93 12.74 -2.70
C GLY A 38 8.87 12.59 -3.87
N PHE A 39 9.87 11.72 -3.78
CA PHE A 39 10.84 11.50 -4.85
C PHE A 39 10.21 10.82 -6.06
N ARG A 40 9.23 9.94 -5.83
CA ARG A 40 8.48 9.26 -6.90
C ARG A 40 6.98 9.36 -6.61
N LYS A 41 6.19 9.31 -7.68
CA LYS A 41 4.73 9.28 -7.56
C LYS A 41 4.26 7.83 -7.50
N PRO A 42 3.20 7.53 -6.73
CA PRO A 42 2.60 6.19 -6.76
C PRO A 42 1.94 5.96 -8.11
N ASN A 43 1.94 4.71 -8.60
CA ASN A 43 1.23 4.40 -9.83
C ASN A 43 -0.28 4.37 -9.58
N LYS A 44 -1.04 4.43 -10.66
CA LYS A 44 -2.52 4.53 -10.57
C LYS A 44 -3.15 3.31 -9.93
N LEU A 45 -2.61 2.13 -10.19
CA LEU A 45 -3.13 0.90 -9.58
C LEU A 45 -2.92 0.91 -8.08
N ALA A 46 -1.74 1.34 -7.61
CA ALA A 46 -1.46 1.45 -6.18
C ALA A 46 -2.44 2.39 -5.51
N ILE A 47 -2.72 3.54 -6.12
CA ILE A 47 -3.69 4.50 -5.60
C ILE A 47 -5.07 3.86 -5.50
N ARG A 48 -5.50 3.17 -6.56
CA ARG A 48 -6.81 2.51 -6.58
C ARG A 48 -6.94 1.48 -5.46
N VAL A 49 -5.94 0.64 -5.29
CA VAL A 49 -5.94 -0.40 -4.26
C VAL A 49 -5.99 0.23 -2.87
N LEU A 50 -5.16 1.23 -2.62
CA LEU A 50 -5.12 1.88 -1.31
C LEU A 50 -6.41 2.61 -0.97
N ARG A 51 -7.01 3.31 -1.94
CA ARG A 51 -8.29 4.00 -1.72
C ARG A 51 -9.41 3.00 -1.43
N TYR A 52 -9.41 1.88 -2.12
CA TYR A 52 -10.40 0.85 -1.87
C TYR A 52 -10.25 0.26 -0.46
N LEU A 53 -9.03 -0.09 -0.08
CA LEU A 53 -8.75 -0.64 1.24
C LEU A 53 -9.13 0.35 2.35
N GLU A 54 -8.83 1.62 2.16
CA GLU A 54 -9.17 2.65 3.15
C GLU A 54 -10.68 2.83 3.28
N SER A 55 -11.45 2.57 2.22
CA SER A 55 -12.90 2.71 2.23
C SER A 55 -13.60 1.58 3.00
N LEU A 56 -12.90 0.49 3.28
CA LEU A 56 -13.48 -0.67 3.94
C LEU A 56 -13.40 -0.53 5.47
N PRO A 57 -14.32 -1.18 6.22
CA PRO A 57 -14.13 -1.35 7.65
C PRO A 57 -12.78 -2.03 7.91
N LYS A 58 -12.16 -1.69 9.03
CA LYS A 58 -10.80 -2.14 9.34
C LYS A 58 -10.63 -3.66 9.25
N THR A 59 -11.58 -4.42 9.79
CA THR A 59 -11.53 -5.88 9.74
C THR A 59 -11.56 -6.40 8.31
N LYS A 60 -12.43 -5.83 7.49
CA LYS A 60 -12.53 -6.24 6.07
C LYS A 60 -11.27 -5.87 5.30
N ALA A 61 -10.70 -4.71 5.56
CA ALA A 61 -9.46 -4.30 4.92
C ALA A 61 -8.32 -5.27 5.28
N GLN A 62 -8.19 -5.65 6.54
CA GLN A 62 -7.17 -6.60 6.98
C GLN A 62 -7.37 -7.97 6.32
N ASN A 63 -8.61 -8.46 6.25
CA ASN A 63 -8.90 -9.73 5.61
C ASN A 63 -8.53 -9.70 4.13
N LEU A 64 -8.83 -8.61 3.44
CA LEU A 64 -8.51 -8.47 2.02
C LEU A 64 -7.00 -8.41 1.81
N ILE A 65 -6.27 -7.69 2.66
CA ILE A 65 -4.81 -7.64 2.59
C ILE A 65 -4.22 -9.05 2.73
N GLU A 66 -4.71 -9.84 3.68
CA GLU A 66 -4.26 -11.21 3.87
C GLU A 66 -4.57 -12.08 2.64
N GLU A 67 -5.75 -11.92 2.05
CA GLU A 67 -6.10 -12.64 0.84
C GLU A 67 -5.19 -12.28 -0.33
N LEU A 68 -4.93 -10.98 -0.53
CA LEU A 68 -4.06 -10.53 -1.60
C LEU A 68 -2.63 -11.08 -1.45
N LYS A 69 -2.14 -11.17 -0.22
CA LYS A 69 -0.81 -11.74 0.05
C LYS A 69 -0.72 -13.20 -0.38
N ARG A 70 -1.81 -13.95 -0.30
CA ARG A 70 -1.85 -15.36 -0.70
C ARG A 70 -1.76 -15.55 -2.20
N HIS A 71 -2.09 -14.51 -2.97
CA HIS A 71 -2.05 -14.54 -4.43
C HIS A 71 -0.80 -13.86 -4.97
N GLU A 72 0.32 -14.08 -4.31
CA GLU A 72 1.60 -13.52 -4.69
C GLU A 72 2.01 -13.99 -6.08
N PRO A 73 2.39 -13.09 -7.00
CA PRO A 73 2.85 -13.48 -8.33
C PRO A 73 4.21 -14.17 -8.25
N LYS A 74 4.37 -15.21 -9.06
CA LYS A 74 5.63 -15.96 -9.13
C LYS A 74 6.23 -15.90 -10.53
#